data_b9135b05d80a16aa5c0f7ecc43a8d2fb
#
_entry.id   b9135b05d80a16aa5c0f7ecc43a8d2fb
#
_cell.length_a   1.000
_cell.length_b   1.000
_cell.length_c   1.000
_cell.angle_alpha   90.00
_cell.angle_beta   90.00
_cell.angle_gamma   90.00
#
_symmetry.space_group_name_H-M   'P 1'
#
loop_
_entity.id
_entity.type
_entity.pdbx_description
1 polymer ?
#
loop_
_entity_poly.entity_id
_entity_poly.type
_entity_poly.pdbx_seq_one_letter_code
_entity_poly.pdbx_strand_id
1 'polypeptide(L)'
;MPIKLGPAGIPLSCKGRTIVEGMDDIISLGLETMEVQTVRMIAPQHFEQYWQAGVLANKTEFEMNIHGPYYSELLGNKVERGRSLTKIESTLQAAKTINARHITLHAGHYGEMGRGVQANEQLANVFAGIVERVHEIWHDDDDIYPVFPWLKDGTPSKIGIETSGRQELWGSLEEVLEVVNHVEGTVPVLNIAHIHSRGHGSMRTSEDYGEMFDQVRESIGTKEFYCHFSGIEHRTGNAMHYTQIKKSDLNFEPLAEFIVEELS
;
A
#
# COMPACT_ATOMS: atom_id res chain seq x y z
N MET A 1 -16.23 -10.40 7.14
CA MET A 1 -15.22 -10.69 6.06
C MET A 1 -14.02 -11.42 6.66
N PRO A 2 -13.36 -12.33 5.95
CA PRO A 2 -12.12 -12.89 6.44
C PRO A 2 -11.05 -11.78 6.57
N ILE A 3 -10.32 -11.80 7.68
CA ILE A 3 -9.20 -10.89 7.90
C ILE A 3 -7.93 -11.65 7.54
N LYS A 4 -7.12 -11.08 6.66
CA LYS A 4 -5.79 -11.60 6.34
C LYS A 4 -4.74 -10.77 7.04
N LEU A 5 -3.84 -11.41 7.74
CA LEU A 5 -2.73 -10.78 8.45
C LEU A 5 -1.40 -11.17 7.83
N GLY A 6 -0.48 -10.22 7.78
CA GLY A 6 0.87 -10.44 7.29
C GLY A 6 1.79 -9.24 7.48
N PRO A 7 3.10 -9.43 7.37
CA PRO A 7 4.06 -8.36 7.54
C PRO A 7 4.26 -7.52 6.28
N ALA A 8 4.68 -6.28 6.48
CA ALA A 8 5.28 -5.45 5.44
C ALA A 8 6.79 -5.75 5.38
N GLY A 9 7.20 -6.48 4.35
CA GLY A 9 8.57 -6.98 4.17
C GLY A 9 8.82 -8.35 4.77
N ILE A 10 10.06 -8.79 4.66
CA ILE A 10 10.51 -10.10 5.20
C ILE A 10 10.48 -10.05 6.73
N PRO A 11 9.85 -11.02 7.41
CA PRO A 11 9.76 -11.03 8.86
C PRO A 11 11.13 -11.07 9.54
N LEU A 12 11.24 -10.48 10.71
CA LEU A 12 12.48 -10.53 11.52
C LEU A 12 12.83 -11.94 12.01
N SER A 13 11.86 -12.85 12.08
CA SER A 13 12.04 -14.26 12.40
C SER A 13 12.74 -15.03 11.27
N CYS A 14 12.57 -14.59 10.02
CA CYS A 14 13.16 -15.21 8.85
C CYS A 14 14.70 -15.07 8.87
N LYS A 15 15.41 -16.19 8.72
CA LYS A 15 16.87 -16.19 8.63
C LYS A 15 17.36 -15.92 7.21
N GLY A 16 16.52 -16.16 6.21
CA GLY A 16 16.77 -15.88 4.80
C GLY A 16 16.61 -14.40 4.45
N ARG A 17 16.88 -14.06 3.18
CA ARG A 17 16.80 -12.68 2.67
C ARG A 17 16.04 -12.57 1.36
N THR A 18 15.51 -13.68 0.86
CA THR A 18 14.71 -13.72 -0.36
C THR A 18 13.22 -13.58 -0.04
N ILE A 19 12.45 -13.13 -1.01
CA ILE A 19 10.98 -13.03 -0.85
C ILE A 19 10.39 -14.42 -0.55
N VAL A 20 10.86 -15.46 -1.24
CA VAL A 20 10.38 -16.85 -1.06
C VAL A 20 10.65 -17.35 0.37
N GLU A 21 11.86 -17.16 0.88
CA GLU A 21 12.20 -17.54 2.26
C GLU A 21 11.33 -16.78 3.28
N GLY A 22 11.05 -15.49 3.00
CA GLY A 22 10.12 -14.70 3.81
C GLY A 22 8.70 -15.26 3.78
N MET A 23 8.21 -15.65 2.61
CA MET A 23 6.89 -16.26 2.46
C MET A 23 6.79 -17.60 3.21
N ASP A 24 7.80 -18.47 3.10
CA ASP A 24 7.83 -19.75 3.82
C ASP A 24 7.76 -19.53 5.34
N ASP A 25 8.47 -18.52 5.87
CA ASP A 25 8.43 -18.16 7.28
C ASP A 25 7.03 -17.66 7.68
N ILE A 26 6.42 -16.77 6.89
CA ILE A 26 5.08 -16.23 7.11
C ILE A 26 4.03 -17.35 7.11
N ILE A 27 4.08 -18.25 6.14
CA ILE A 27 3.18 -19.40 6.04
C ILE A 27 3.35 -20.31 7.27
N SER A 28 4.59 -20.54 7.72
CA SER A 28 4.87 -21.33 8.92
C SER A 28 4.29 -20.71 10.20
N LEU A 29 4.12 -19.39 10.24
CA LEU A 29 3.47 -18.65 11.31
C LEU A 29 1.93 -18.66 11.23
N GLY A 30 1.36 -19.29 10.19
CA GLY A 30 -0.09 -19.32 9.97
C GLY A 30 -0.67 -18.00 9.44
N LEU A 31 0.17 -17.15 8.85
CA LEU A 31 -0.25 -15.89 8.23
C LEU A 31 -0.48 -16.08 6.73
N GLU A 32 -1.30 -15.21 6.11
CA GLU A 32 -1.87 -15.47 4.78
C GLU A 32 -1.49 -14.45 3.72
N THR A 33 -0.78 -13.40 4.10
CA THR A 33 -0.42 -12.31 3.18
C THR A 33 0.94 -11.71 3.48
N MET A 34 1.51 -11.04 2.50
CA MET A 34 2.74 -10.25 2.62
C MET A 34 2.67 -9.03 1.72
N GLU A 35 3.21 -7.92 2.17
CA GLU A 35 3.51 -6.78 1.30
C GLU A 35 5.02 -6.70 1.03
N VAL A 36 5.42 -6.92 -0.22
CA VAL A 36 6.83 -6.78 -0.64
C VAL A 36 7.21 -5.30 -0.68
N GLN A 37 8.30 -4.94 -0.01
CA GLN A 37 8.77 -3.55 0.07
C GLN A 37 9.78 -3.25 -1.05
N THR A 38 9.45 -2.30 -1.95
CA THR A 38 10.37 -1.85 -3.00
C THR A 38 10.82 -0.42 -2.72
N VAL A 39 11.84 -0.27 -1.88
CA VAL A 39 12.34 1.06 -1.47
C VAL A 39 12.94 1.85 -2.65
N ARG A 40 13.44 1.14 -3.67
CA ARG A 40 14.11 1.69 -4.86
C ARG A 40 13.59 1.02 -6.12
N MET A 41 14.00 1.55 -7.28
CA MET A 41 13.77 0.90 -8.57
C MET A 41 14.31 -0.54 -8.55
N ILE A 42 13.50 -1.48 -9.03
CA ILE A 42 13.88 -2.88 -9.15
C ILE A 42 14.71 -3.05 -10.41
N ALA A 43 15.92 -3.57 -10.25
CA ALA A 43 16.77 -3.86 -11.40
C ALA A 43 16.33 -5.17 -12.08
N PRO A 44 16.44 -5.28 -13.42
CA PRO A 44 15.94 -6.44 -14.18
C PRO A 44 16.44 -7.79 -13.70
N GLN A 45 17.69 -7.87 -13.22
CA GLN A 45 18.28 -9.11 -12.69
C GLN A 45 17.61 -9.65 -11.42
N HIS A 46 16.76 -8.85 -10.78
CA HIS A 46 16.04 -9.26 -9.57
C HIS A 46 14.64 -9.80 -9.86
N PHE A 47 14.15 -9.72 -11.10
CA PHE A 47 12.78 -10.16 -11.42
C PHE A 47 12.56 -11.67 -11.23
N GLU A 48 13.61 -12.49 -11.37
CA GLU A 48 13.50 -13.93 -11.14
C GLU A 48 12.99 -14.26 -9.73
N GLN A 49 13.43 -13.55 -8.69
CA GLN A 49 12.94 -13.77 -7.33
C GLN A 49 11.45 -13.41 -7.15
N TYR A 50 10.98 -12.38 -7.88
CA TYR A 50 9.56 -12.02 -7.88
C TYR A 50 8.74 -13.12 -8.58
N TRP A 51 9.25 -13.64 -9.70
CA TRP A 51 8.61 -14.75 -10.39
C TRP A 51 8.51 -15.99 -9.51
N GLN A 52 9.58 -16.39 -8.82
CA GLN A 52 9.56 -17.52 -7.89
C GLN A 52 8.55 -17.30 -6.75
N ALA A 53 8.47 -16.09 -6.22
CA ALA A 53 7.48 -15.73 -5.22
C ALA A 53 6.04 -15.85 -5.75
N GLY A 54 5.78 -15.40 -6.98
CA GLY A 54 4.49 -15.56 -7.66
C GLY A 54 4.08 -17.02 -7.83
N VAL A 55 5.04 -17.89 -8.20
CA VAL A 55 4.81 -19.35 -8.29
C VAL A 55 4.39 -19.93 -6.94
N LEU A 56 5.10 -19.57 -5.87
CA LEU A 56 4.80 -20.05 -4.52
C LEU A 56 3.44 -19.52 -4.06
N ALA A 57 3.18 -18.24 -4.23
CA ALA A 57 1.92 -17.60 -3.85
C ALA A 57 0.71 -18.30 -4.48
N ASN A 58 0.79 -18.57 -5.81
CA ASN A 58 -0.28 -19.27 -6.51
C ASN A 58 -0.51 -20.70 -6.01
N LYS A 59 0.57 -21.42 -5.65
CA LYS A 59 0.46 -22.81 -5.13
C LYS A 59 -0.14 -22.89 -3.74
N THR A 60 0.03 -21.84 -2.93
CA THR A 60 -0.36 -21.81 -1.52
C THR A 60 -1.58 -20.93 -1.26
N GLU A 61 -2.19 -20.34 -2.32
CA GLU A 61 -3.27 -19.35 -2.22
C GLU A 61 -2.90 -18.15 -1.34
N PHE A 62 -1.59 -17.83 -1.28
CA PHE A 62 -1.04 -16.76 -0.48
C PHE A 62 -1.23 -15.41 -1.18
N GLU A 63 -1.76 -14.42 -0.46
CA GLU A 63 -2.01 -13.10 -1.05
C GLU A 63 -0.74 -12.26 -1.05
N MET A 64 -0.35 -11.78 -2.23
CA MET A 64 0.78 -10.89 -2.41
C MET A 64 0.29 -9.45 -2.60
N ASN A 65 0.98 -8.53 -1.96
CA ASN A 65 0.87 -7.10 -2.15
C ASN A 65 2.27 -6.52 -2.35
N ILE A 66 2.38 -5.33 -2.92
CA ILE A 66 3.68 -4.68 -3.15
C ILE A 66 3.61 -3.20 -2.83
N HIS A 67 4.59 -2.72 -2.10
CA HIS A 67 4.77 -1.30 -1.82
C HIS A 67 5.80 -0.69 -2.75
N GLY A 68 5.41 0.35 -3.47
CA GLY A 68 6.27 1.09 -4.39
C GLY A 68 7.33 1.94 -3.69
N PRO A 69 8.13 2.67 -4.47
CA PRO A 69 9.22 3.48 -3.95
C PRO A 69 8.72 4.51 -2.93
N TYR A 70 9.30 4.49 -1.74
CA TYR A 70 8.89 5.35 -0.63
C TYR A 70 9.01 6.85 -0.95
N TYR A 71 10.09 7.23 -1.67
CA TYR A 71 10.32 8.62 -2.07
C TYR A 71 9.79 8.87 -3.49
N SER A 72 8.50 9.14 -3.59
CA SER A 72 7.84 9.58 -4.82
C SER A 72 7.44 11.05 -4.69
N GLU A 73 7.55 11.80 -5.79
CA GLU A 73 7.19 13.23 -5.88
C GLU A 73 6.23 13.42 -7.06
N LEU A 74 4.99 12.97 -6.88
CA LEU A 74 4.00 12.99 -7.97
C LEU A 74 3.42 14.39 -8.23
N LEU A 75 3.45 15.27 -7.22
CA LEU A 75 3.14 16.70 -7.35
C LEU A 75 4.38 17.57 -7.64
N GLY A 76 5.57 16.97 -7.67
CA GLY A 76 6.80 17.66 -8.00
C GLY A 76 6.81 18.21 -9.44
N ASN A 77 7.87 18.93 -9.78
CA ASN A 77 8.06 19.42 -11.15
C ASN A 77 8.15 18.25 -12.16
N LYS A 78 8.13 18.58 -13.47
CA LYS A 78 8.13 17.56 -14.54
C LYS A 78 9.29 16.55 -14.43
N VAL A 79 10.46 16.97 -13.96
CA VAL A 79 11.64 16.10 -13.83
C VAL A 79 11.49 15.16 -12.63
N GLU A 80 11.07 15.68 -11.49
CA GLU A 80 10.85 14.90 -10.25
C GLU A 80 9.74 13.87 -10.44
N ARG A 81 8.61 14.30 -11.01
CA ARG A 81 7.50 13.41 -11.34
C ARG A 81 7.93 12.33 -12.35
N GLY A 82 8.65 12.69 -13.40
CA GLY A 82 9.15 11.73 -14.39
C GLY A 82 10.07 10.67 -13.75
N ARG A 83 10.98 11.07 -12.85
CA ARG A 83 11.83 10.13 -12.09
C ARG A 83 11.01 9.21 -11.18
N SER A 84 9.96 9.74 -10.56
CA SER A 84 9.07 8.94 -9.70
C SER A 84 8.32 7.90 -10.52
N LEU A 85 7.73 8.29 -11.65
CA LEU A 85 7.03 7.38 -12.56
C LEU A 85 7.95 6.30 -13.13
N THR A 86 9.21 6.62 -13.46
CA THR A 86 10.20 5.61 -13.89
C THR A 86 10.48 4.56 -12.81
N LYS A 87 10.53 4.96 -11.54
CA LYS A 87 10.70 4.00 -10.44
C LYS A 87 9.44 3.15 -10.23
N ILE A 88 8.27 3.79 -10.31
CA ILE A 88 6.97 3.11 -10.17
C ILE A 88 6.81 2.07 -11.27
N GLU A 89 7.19 2.35 -12.51
CA GLU A 89 7.12 1.41 -13.63
C GLU A 89 7.74 0.05 -13.28
N SER A 90 8.93 0.03 -12.68
CA SER A 90 9.56 -1.23 -12.26
C SER A 90 8.78 -1.99 -11.18
N THR A 91 8.02 -1.26 -10.34
CA THR A 91 7.13 -1.86 -9.34
C THR A 91 5.89 -2.45 -10.00
N LEU A 92 5.31 -1.78 -11.01
CA LEU A 92 4.16 -2.29 -11.76
C LEU A 92 4.50 -3.62 -12.44
N GLN A 93 5.68 -3.72 -13.07
CA GLN A 93 6.18 -4.95 -13.68
C GLN A 93 6.35 -6.08 -12.63
N ALA A 94 6.94 -5.76 -11.48
CA ALA A 94 7.09 -6.73 -10.41
C ALA A 94 5.74 -7.16 -9.82
N ALA A 95 4.78 -6.23 -9.71
CA ALA A 95 3.43 -6.51 -9.24
C ALA A 95 2.72 -7.54 -10.12
N LYS A 96 2.80 -7.40 -11.46
CA LYS A 96 2.32 -8.41 -12.39
C LYS A 96 3.01 -9.75 -12.15
N THR A 97 4.34 -9.73 -12.02
CA THR A 97 5.15 -10.95 -11.86
C THR A 97 4.82 -11.74 -10.60
N ILE A 98 4.48 -11.07 -9.48
CA ILE A 98 4.06 -11.76 -8.23
C ILE A 98 2.54 -11.92 -8.13
N ASN A 99 1.77 -11.47 -9.12
CA ASN A 99 0.31 -11.40 -9.07
C ASN A 99 -0.19 -10.63 -7.83
N ALA A 100 0.37 -9.43 -7.60
CA ALA A 100 0.01 -8.61 -6.45
C ALA A 100 -1.44 -8.14 -6.54
N ARG A 101 -2.18 -8.20 -5.43
CA ARG A 101 -3.54 -7.67 -5.33
C ARG A 101 -3.55 -6.14 -5.33
N HIS A 102 -2.64 -5.52 -4.56
CA HIS A 102 -2.50 -4.07 -4.45
C HIS A 102 -1.05 -3.63 -4.69
N ILE A 103 -0.93 -2.44 -5.26
CA ILE A 103 0.34 -1.72 -5.43
C ILE A 103 0.23 -0.43 -4.63
N THR A 104 0.83 -0.40 -3.44
CA THR A 104 0.77 0.75 -2.53
C THR A 104 1.73 1.84 -2.95
N LEU A 105 1.27 3.08 -3.07
CA LEU A 105 2.05 4.24 -3.48
C LEU A 105 1.80 5.45 -2.57
N HIS A 106 2.88 6.22 -2.32
CA HIS A 106 2.82 7.56 -1.75
C HIS A 106 2.84 8.63 -2.85
N ALA A 107 2.15 9.74 -2.63
CA ALA A 107 2.14 10.88 -3.55
C ALA A 107 3.36 11.82 -3.41
N GLY A 108 3.91 11.92 -2.18
CA GLY A 108 5.03 12.80 -1.86
C GLY A 108 4.60 14.18 -1.32
N HIS A 109 5.44 15.18 -1.50
CA HIS A 109 5.16 16.55 -1.03
C HIS A 109 4.11 17.25 -1.89
N TYR A 110 3.42 18.24 -1.30
CA TYR A 110 2.49 19.10 -2.06
C TYR A 110 3.20 19.91 -3.16
N GLY A 111 4.52 20.08 -3.06
CA GLY A 111 5.29 20.88 -4.00
C GLY A 111 4.88 22.36 -3.99
N GLU A 112 5.01 23.01 -5.14
CA GLU A 112 4.64 24.42 -5.33
C GLU A 112 3.13 24.67 -5.34
N MET A 113 2.32 23.62 -5.55
CA MET A 113 0.86 23.74 -5.55
C MET A 113 0.27 24.03 -4.18
N GLY A 114 0.93 23.54 -3.10
CA GLY A 114 0.36 23.58 -1.77
C GLY A 114 -0.85 22.64 -1.63
N ARG A 115 -1.55 22.77 -0.51
CA ARG A 115 -2.77 22.01 -0.23
C ARG A 115 -3.96 22.59 -1.01
N GLY A 116 -4.87 21.73 -1.48
CA GLY A 116 -6.14 22.14 -2.04
C GLY A 116 -6.57 21.32 -3.26
N VAL A 117 -7.69 21.73 -3.82
CA VAL A 117 -8.37 21.03 -4.92
C VAL A 117 -7.46 20.79 -6.13
N GLN A 118 -6.61 21.76 -6.48
CA GLN A 118 -5.69 21.64 -7.62
C GLN A 118 -4.68 20.51 -7.44
N ALA A 119 -4.19 20.27 -6.21
CA ALA A 119 -3.29 19.16 -5.92
C ALA A 119 -4.03 17.81 -6.07
N ASN A 120 -5.27 17.72 -5.59
CA ASN A 120 -6.09 16.52 -5.71
C ASN A 120 -6.45 16.22 -7.17
N GLU A 121 -6.86 17.23 -7.95
CA GLU A 121 -7.13 17.08 -9.39
C GLU A 121 -5.88 16.62 -10.17
N GLN A 122 -4.73 17.20 -9.87
CA GLN A 122 -3.49 16.75 -10.52
C GLN A 122 -3.14 15.32 -10.14
N LEU A 123 -3.26 14.92 -8.88
CA LEU A 123 -3.00 13.55 -8.45
C LEU A 123 -4.01 12.58 -9.05
N ALA A 124 -5.28 12.94 -9.14
CA ALA A 124 -6.26 12.11 -9.82
C ALA A 124 -5.82 11.81 -11.27
N ASN A 125 -5.36 12.82 -12.02
CA ASN A 125 -4.83 12.62 -13.37
C ASN A 125 -3.57 11.73 -13.40
N VAL A 126 -2.65 11.90 -12.44
CA VAL A 126 -1.44 11.08 -12.36
C VAL A 126 -1.77 9.63 -12.03
N PHE A 127 -2.66 9.39 -11.04
CA PHE A 127 -3.07 8.05 -10.67
C PHE A 127 -3.89 7.36 -11.77
N ALA A 128 -4.74 8.09 -12.50
CA ALA A 128 -5.43 7.55 -13.66
C ALA A 128 -4.44 7.03 -14.71
N GLY A 129 -3.38 7.81 -15.03
CA GLY A 129 -2.33 7.35 -15.94
C GLY A 129 -1.54 6.14 -15.41
N ILE A 130 -1.34 6.02 -14.10
CA ILE A 130 -0.71 4.83 -13.49
C ILE A 130 -1.65 3.62 -13.61
N VAL A 131 -2.96 3.78 -13.40
CA VAL A 131 -3.96 2.69 -13.56
C VAL A 131 -4.00 2.24 -15.02
N GLU A 132 -4.03 3.16 -15.98
CA GLU A 132 -3.95 2.81 -17.41
C GLU A 132 -2.69 1.99 -17.71
N ARG A 133 -1.55 2.40 -17.15
CA ARG A 133 -0.30 1.67 -17.32
C ARG A 133 -0.33 0.26 -16.71
N VAL A 134 -0.98 0.09 -15.57
CA VAL A 134 -1.22 -1.25 -14.97
C VAL A 134 -1.99 -2.13 -15.96
N HIS A 135 -3.07 -1.61 -16.54
CA HIS A 135 -3.87 -2.35 -17.52
C HIS A 135 -3.06 -2.73 -18.77
N GLU A 136 -2.25 -1.81 -19.31
CA GLU A 136 -1.36 -2.10 -20.43
C GLU A 136 -0.39 -3.24 -20.10
N ILE A 137 0.30 -3.15 -18.94
CA ILE A 137 1.25 -4.18 -18.50
C ILE A 137 0.55 -5.53 -18.32
N TRP A 138 -0.66 -5.58 -17.76
CA TRP A 138 -1.40 -6.84 -17.53
C TRP A 138 -1.81 -7.53 -18.83
N HIS A 139 -2.05 -6.78 -19.88
CA HIS A 139 -2.44 -7.30 -21.20
C HIS A 139 -1.29 -7.42 -22.19
N ASP A 140 -0.07 -7.10 -21.78
CA ASP A 140 1.13 -7.26 -22.60
C ASP A 140 1.56 -8.74 -22.62
N ASP A 141 1.60 -9.34 -23.82
CA ASP A 141 1.99 -10.73 -24.04
C ASP A 141 3.51 -10.93 -24.27
N ASP A 142 4.29 -9.82 -24.38
CA ASP A 142 5.74 -9.84 -24.64
C ASP A 142 6.60 -10.08 -23.37
N ASP A 143 6.10 -10.81 -22.40
CA ASP A 143 6.80 -11.08 -21.15
C ASP A 143 8.04 -11.95 -21.32
N ILE A 144 9.16 -11.50 -20.73
CA ILE A 144 10.44 -12.23 -20.65
C ILE A 144 10.28 -13.55 -19.87
N TYR A 145 9.34 -13.61 -18.93
CA TYR A 145 9.00 -14.79 -18.16
C TYR A 145 7.74 -15.45 -18.71
N PRO A 146 7.64 -16.79 -18.65
CA PRO A 146 6.44 -17.49 -19.08
C PRO A 146 5.23 -16.89 -18.36
N VAL A 147 4.28 -16.40 -19.16
CA VAL A 147 3.02 -15.88 -18.59
C VAL A 147 2.38 -17.02 -17.81
N PHE A 148 2.17 -16.80 -16.53
CA PHE A 148 1.46 -17.77 -15.72
C PHE A 148 0.04 -17.92 -16.26
N PRO A 149 -0.49 -19.13 -16.42
CA PRO A 149 -1.87 -19.35 -16.89
C PRO A 149 -2.90 -18.55 -16.09
N TRP A 150 -2.66 -18.35 -14.79
CA TRP A 150 -3.52 -17.57 -13.90
C TRP A 150 -3.44 -16.05 -14.09
N LEU A 151 -2.40 -15.51 -14.74
CA LEU A 151 -2.33 -14.09 -15.08
C LEU A 151 -3.17 -13.75 -16.31
N LYS A 152 -3.39 -14.70 -17.21
CA LYS A 152 -4.20 -14.45 -18.42
C LYS A 152 -5.67 -14.13 -18.11
N ASP A 153 -6.19 -14.70 -17.03
CA ASP A 153 -7.56 -14.47 -16.54
C ASP A 153 -7.57 -13.61 -15.26
N GLY A 154 -6.40 -13.08 -14.86
CA GLY A 154 -6.23 -12.31 -13.63
C GLY A 154 -6.81 -10.90 -13.71
N THR A 155 -7.35 -10.43 -12.61
CA THR A 155 -7.73 -9.03 -12.44
C THR A 155 -6.47 -8.20 -12.23
N PRO A 156 -6.27 -7.09 -12.97
CA PRO A 156 -5.15 -6.19 -12.74
C PRO A 156 -5.08 -5.72 -11.28
N SER A 157 -3.86 -5.54 -10.76
CA SER A 157 -3.67 -4.99 -9.42
C SER A 157 -4.38 -3.64 -9.27
N LYS A 158 -4.96 -3.39 -8.11
CA LYS A 158 -5.46 -2.06 -7.77
C LYS A 158 -4.33 -1.18 -7.27
N ILE A 159 -4.36 0.09 -7.62
CA ILE A 159 -3.43 1.07 -7.07
C ILE A 159 -3.91 1.51 -5.69
N GLY A 160 -3.11 1.18 -4.67
CA GLY A 160 -3.33 1.62 -3.30
C GLY A 160 -2.72 3.00 -3.06
N ILE A 161 -3.54 3.98 -2.71
CA ILE A 161 -3.07 5.33 -2.36
C ILE A 161 -2.97 5.41 -0.85
N GLU A 162 -1.75 5.53 -0.32
CA GLU A 162 -1.52 5.46 1.11
C GLU A 162 -1.64 6.82 1.79
N THR A 163 -2.31 6.83 2.95
CA THR A 163 -2.34 8.00 3.83
C THR A 163 -0.94 8.35 4.33
N SER A 164 -0.65 9.64 4.53
CA SER A 164 0.65 10.15 4.95
C SER A 164 0.62 10.70 6.37
N GLY A 165 1.67 10.42 7.14
CA GLY A 165 1.79 10.81 8.54
C GLY A 165 2.38 12.21 8.79
N ARG A 166 2.73 12.98 7.74
CA ARG A 166 3.35 14.30 7.88
C ARG A 166 2.54 15.40 7.24
N GLN A 167 2.53 16.56 7.88
CA GLN A 167 1.75 17.70 7.42
C GLN A 167 2.22 18.28 6.08
N GLU A 168 3.51 18.20 5.77
CA GLU A 168 4.10 18.65 4.49
C GLU A 168 3.91 17.69 3.34
N LEU A 169 3.45 16.46 3.62
CA LEU A 169 3.15 15.47 2.58
C LEU A 169 1.65 15.47 2.27
N TRP A 170 1.32 15.26 1.01
CA TRP A 170 -0.04 14.98 0.57
C TRP A 170 -0.48 13.61 1.10
N GLY A 171 -1.74 13.47 1.46
CA GLY A 171 -2.33 12.19 1.86
C GLY A 171 -2.97 12.22 3.24
N SER A 172 -3.72 13.28 3.59
CA SER A 172 -4.73 13.13 4.67
C SER A 172 -5.77 12.10 4.26
N LEU A 173 -6.54 11.58 5.20
CA LEU A 173 -7.60 10.62 4.88
C LEU A 173 -8.58 11.20 3.85
N GLU A 174 -9.02 12.44 4.05
CA GLU A 174 -9.96 13.14 3.18
C GLU A 174 -9.40 13.31 1.76
N GLU A 175 -8.13 13.71 1.63
CA GLU A 175 -7.45 13.88 0.34
C GLU A 175 -7.36 12.55 -0.42
N VAL A 176 -7.01 11.47 0.29
CA VAL A 176 -6.92 10.11 -0.30
C VAL A 176 -8.30 9.66 -0.78
N LEU A 177 -9.32 9.81 0.06
CA LEU A 177 -10.70 9.42 -0.29
C LEU A 177 -11.25 10.23 -1.48
N GLU A 178 -10.95 11.54 -1.54
CA GLU A 178 -11.34 12.39 -2.66
C GLU A 178 -10.74 11.88 -3.98
N VAL A 179 -9.43 11.56 -4.02
CA VAL A 179 -8.78 11.07 -5.24
C VAL A 179 -9.28 9.67 -5.60
N VAL A 180 -9.41 8.76 -4.62
CA VAL A 180 -9.93 7.40 -4.85
C VAL A 180 -11.34 7.43 -5.43
N ASN A 181 -12.19 8.35 -4.99
CA ASN A 181 -13.54 8.52 -5.53
C ASN A 181 -13.57 8.94 -7.01
N HIS A 182 -12.53 9.61 -7.48
CA HIS A 182 -12.45 10.12 -8.85
C HIS A 182 -11.70 9.18 -9.81
N VAL A 183 -10.95 8.19 -9.30
CA VAL A 183 -10.08 7.34 -10.12
C VAL A 183 -10.45 5.87 -9.92
N GLU A 184 -11.19 5.31 -10.86
CA GLU A 184 -11.50 3.87 -10.87
C GLU A 184 -10.20 3.05 -10.95
N GLY A 185 -10.17 1.90 -10.26
CA GLY A 185 -8.95 1.07 -10.15
C GLY A 185 -8.01 1.46 -9.01
N THR A 186 -8.35 2.50 -8.23
CA THR A 186 -7.64 2.86 -7.00
C THR A 186 -8.39 2.43 -5.74
N VAL A 187 -7.67 2.28 -4.64
CA VAL A 187 -8.21 2.02 -3.29
C VAL A 187 -7.41 2.81 -2.25
N PRO A 188 -8.03 3.20 -1.12
CA PRO A 188 -7.27 3.79 -0.04
C PRO A 188 -6.45 2.72 0.70
N VAL A 189 -5.23 3.05 1.06
CA VAL A 189 -4.41 2.28 2.00
C VAL A 189 -4.34 3.08 3.31
N LEU A 190 -4.98 2.54 4.33
CA LEU A 190 -5.14 3.20 5.62
C LEU A 190 -3.93 2.88 6.51
N ASN A 191 -2.91 3.73 6.47
CA ASN A 191 -1.82 3.60 7.43
C ASN A 191 -2.26 4.23 8.76
N ILE A 192 -2.65 3.39 9.69
CA ILE A 192 -3.21 3.80 11.00
C ILE A 192 -2.21 4.65 11.78
N ALA A 193 -0.92 4.31 11.72
CA ALA A 193 0.13 5.10 12.38
C ALA A 193 0.25 6.52 11.77
N HIS A 194 0.05 6.64 10.47
CA HIS A 194 0.04 7.93 9.78
C HIS A 194 -1.19 8.76 10.15
N ILE A 195 -2.37 8.16 10.14
CA ILE A 195 -3.64 8.82 10.53
C ILE A 195 -3.53 9.29 11.98
N HIS A 196 -3.10 8.42 12.88
CA HIS A 196 -2.87 8.73 14.29
C HIS A 196 -1.90 9.91 14.47
N SER A 197 -0.76 9.88 13.80
CA SER A 197 0.26 10.93 13.89
C SER A 197 -0.27 12.27 13.39
N ARG A 198 -0.90 12.28 12.21
CA ARG A 198 -1.43 13.46 11.54
C ARG A 198 -2.59 14.08 12.34
N GLY A 199 -3.41 13.25 13.00
CA GLY A 199 -4.49 13.60 13.90
C GLY A 199 -4.03 13.88 15.34
N HIS A 200 -2.73 14.14 15.58
CA HIS A 200 -2.19 14.46 16.93
C HIS A 200 -2.48 13.37 17.97
N GLY A 201 -2.44 12.11 17.58
CA GLY A 201 -2.72 10.98 18.47
C GLY A 201 -4.22 10.67 18.54
N SER A 202 -4.91 10.66 17.41
CA SER A 202 -6.38 10.53 17.32
C SER A 202 -6.91 9.11 17.50
N MET A 203 -6.17 8.07 17.14
CA MET A 203 -6.65 6.67 17.16
C MET A 203 -6.40 6.05 18.53
N ARG A 204 -7.37 6.11 19.44
CA ARG A 204 -7.22 5.70 20.85
C ARG A 204 -8.27 4.71 21.34
N THR A 205 -9.47 4.76 20.81
CA THR A 205 -10.62 3.96 21.23
C THR A 205 -11.18 3.17 20.05
N SER A 206 -12.02 2.16 20.30
CA SER A 206 -12.72 1.42 19.23
C SER A 206 -13.65 2.33 18.44
N GLU A 207 -14.24 3.35 19.09
CA GLU A 207 -15.06 4.36 18.41
C GLU A 207 -14.26 5.17 17.40
N ASP A 208 -13.02 5.59 17.71
CA ASP A 208 -12.17 6.32 16.74
C ASP A 208 -11.92 5.50 15.48
N TYR A 209 -11.74 4.18 15.62
CA TYR A 209 -11.64 3.25 14.48
C TYR A 209 -12.97 3.14 13.73
N GLY A 210 -14.09 3.02 14.46
CA GLY A 210 -15.44 2.99 13.88
C GLY A 210 -15.69 4.21 13.01
N GLU A 211 -15.48 5.41 13.53
CA GLU A 211 -15.64 6.67 12.80
C GLU A 211 -14.77 6.74 11.55
N MET A 212 -13.51 6.33 11.64
CA MET A 212 -12.60 6.31 10.49
C MET A 212 -13.07 5.32 9.41
N PHE A 213 -13.44 4.10 9.77
CA PHE A 213 -13.91 3.10 8.81
C PHE A 213 -15.27 3.48 8.21
N ASP A 214 -16.17 4.10 8.98
CA ASP A 214 -17.44 4.60 8.50
C ASP A 214 -17.25 5.75 7.51
N GLN A 215 -16.33 6.68 7.78
CA GLN A 215 -15.97 7.73 6.82
C GLN A 215 -15.51 7.13 5.49
N VAL A 216 -14.69 6.06 5.51
CA VAL A 216 -14.25 5.37 4.29
C VAL A 216 -15.43 4.69 3.59
N ARG A 217 -16.28 3.96 4.34
CA ARG A 217 -17.47 3.28 3.79
C ARG A 217 -18.43 4.27 3.12
N GLU A 218 -18.70 5.38 3.77
CA GLU A 218 -19.61 6.42 3.26
C GLU A 218 -19.04 7.12 2.04
N SER A 219 -17.72 7.36 2.03
CA SER A 219 -17.08 8.07 0.93
C SER A 219 -17.01 7.24 -0.35
N ILE A 220 -16.59 5.97 -0.28
CA ILE A 220 -16.28 5.15 -1.47
C ILE A 220 -17.10 3.87 -1.61
N GLY A 221 -18.06 3.63 -0.70
CA GLY A 221 -18.97 2.48 -0.76
C GLY A 221 -18.29 1.12 -0.58
N THR A 222 -17.05 1.06 -0.08
CA THR A 222 -16.30 -0.20 0.08
C THR A 222 -16.67 -0.92 1.37
N LYS A 223 -16.54 -2.25 1.32
CA LYS A 223 -16.56 -3.11 2.51
C LYS A 223 -15.22 -3.80 2.75
N GLU A 224 -14.24 -3.56 1.88
CA GLU A 224 -12.89 -4.11 1.97
C GLU A 224 -11.93 -2.99 2.34
N PHE A 225 -11.07 -3.23 3.32
CA PHE A 225 -10.09 -2.27 3.79
C PHE A 225 -8.69 -2.89 3.69
N TYR A 226 -7.75 -2.10 3.18
CA TYR A 226 -6.34 -2.42 3.22
C TYR A 226 -5.65 -1.49 4.20
N CYS A 227 -5.11 -2.06 5.28
CA CYS A 227 -4.58 -1.29 6.41
C CYS A 227 -3.13 -1.64 6.70
N HIS A 228 -2.33 -0.61 7.03
CA HIS A 228 -1.03 -0.77 7.67
C HIS A 228 -1.15 -0.42 9.14
N PHE A 229 -0.57 -1.24 10.02
CA PHE A 229 -0.49 -0.98 11.43
C PHE A 229 0.95 -1.14 11.95
N SER A 230 1.45 -0.14 12.65
CA SER A 230 2.79 -0.14 13.25
C SER A 230 2.83 0.77 14.47
N GLY A 231 3.77 0.56 15.37
CA GLY A 231 4.08 1.58 16.38
C GLY A 231 4.74 2.80 15.73
N ILE A 232 4.41 3.97 16.22
CA ILE A 232 4.92 5.26 15.69
C ILE A 232 5.29 6.19 16.84
N GLU A 233 6.33 6.96 16.65
CA GLU A 233 6.59 8.16 17.43
C GLU A 233 6.21 9.38 16.60
N HIS A 234 5.41 10.28 17.16
CA HIS A 234 4.93 11.47 16.46
C HIS A 234 5.10 12.71 17.31
N ARG A 235 5.15 13.86 16.65
CA ARG A 235 5.23 15.15 17.30
C ARG A 235 4.51 16.22 16.50
N THR A 236 3.65 17.00 17.15
CA THR A 236 2.94 18.14 16.53
C THR A 236 2.26 17.79 15.20
N GLY A 237 1.55 16.65 15.14
CA GLY A 237 0.85 16.21 13.92
C GLY A 237 1.76 15.64 12.82
N ASN A 238 2.98 15.23 13.17
CA ASN A 238 3.93 14.66 12.21
C ASN A 238 4.53 13.35 12.72
N ALA A 239 4.49 12.33 11.89
CA ALA A 239 5.21 11.09 12.10
C ALA A 239 6.72 11.33 12.07
N MET A 240 7.43 10.85 13.08
CA MET A 240 8.88 11.00 13.22
C MET A 240 9.60 9.75 12.77
N HIS A 241 9.34 8.62 13.39
CA HIS A 241 9.88 7.33 13.03
C HIS A 241 9.02 6.19 13.56
N TYR A 242 9.09 5.04 12.92
CA TYR A 242 8.44 3.84 13.40
C TYR A 242 9.14 3.28 14.64
N THR A 243 8.36 2.75 15.55
CA THR A 243 8.85 2.15 16.79
C THR A 243 8.13 0.82 17.05
N GLN A 244 8.54 0.13 18.10
CA GLN A 244 7.83 -1.07 18.54
C GLN A 244 6.42 -0.67 19.02
N ILE A 245 5.41 -1.48 18.70
CA ILE A 245 4.01 -1.23 19.11
C ILE A 245 3.93 -0.94 20.63
N LYS A 246 4.62 -1.72 21.46
CA LYS A 246 4.64 -1.56 22.93
C LYS A 246 5.27 -0.24 23.43
N LYS A 247 5.94 0.52 22.56
CA LYS A 247 6.56 1.82 22.90
C LYS A 247 5.82 3.00 22.30
N SER A 248 4.83 2.73 21.47
CA SER A 248 3.96 3.72 20.86
C SER A 248 2.79 4.05 21.79
N ASP A 249 2.24 5.22 21.67
CA ASP A 249 0.94 5.57 22.23
C ASP A 249 -0.23 5.11 21.37
N LEU A 250 0.05 4.63 20.15
CA LEU A 250 -0.90 3.92 19.29
C LEU A 250 -0.99 2.46 19.73
N ASN A 251 -2.04 2.11 20.46
CA ASN A 251 -2.27 0.76 20.95
C ASN A 251 -3.04 -0.08 19.93
N PHE A 252 -2.77 -1.39 19.93
CA PHE A 252 -3.44 -2.34 19.05
C PHE A 252 -4.81 -2.79 19.58
N GLU A 253 -4.99 -2.79 20.90
CA GLU A 253 -6.18 -3.31 21.55
C GLU A 253 -7.48 -2.65 21.04
N PRO A 254 -7.61 -1.33 20.91
CA PRO A 254 -8.83 -0.71 20.40
C PRO A 254 -9.18 -1.11 18.95
N LEU A 255 -8.17 -1.33 18.11
CA LEU A 255 -8.40 -1.87 16.76
C LEU A 255 -8.92 -3.31 16.83
N ALA A 256 -8.35 -4.14 17.72
CA ALA A 256 -8.79 -5.52 17.90
C ALA A 256 -10.23 -5.58 18.45
N GLU A 257 -10.59 -4.72 19.39
CA GLU A 257 -11.95 -4.58 19.91
C GLU A 257 -12.93 -4.22 18.79
N PHE A 258 -12.63 -3.19 18.00
CA PHE A 258 -13.43 -2.80 16.85
C PHE A 258 -13.61 -3.96 15.85
N ILE A 259 -12.53 -4.68 15.50
CA ILE A 259 -12.59 -5.81 14.58
C ILE A 259 -13.50 -6.93 15.10
N VAL A 260 -13.44 -7.24 16.41
CA VAL A 260 -14.29 -8.26 17.02
C VAL A 260 -15.77 -7.84 17.01
N GLU A 261 -16.06 -6.58 17.28
CA GLU A 261 -17.42 -6.03 17.24
C GLU A 261 -18.01 -6.08 15.83
N GLU A 262 -17.24 -5.72 14.81
CA GLU A 262 -17.64 -5.77 13.40
C GLU A 262 -17.87 -7.20 12.86
N LEU A 263 -17.22 -8.20 13.46
CA LEU A 263 -17.36 -9.63 13.08
C LEU A 263 -18.44 -10.37 13.86
N SER A 264 -19.02 -9.76 14.90
CA SER A 264 -20.07 -10.34 15.76
C SER A 264 -21.44 -10.10 15.17
#